data_9108ca508c3abdbe184dcda562ff80e5
#
_entry.id   9108ca508c3abdbe184dcda562ff80e5
#
_cell.length_a   1.000
_cell.length_b   1.000
_cell.length_c   1.000
_cell.angle_alpha   90.00
_cell.angle_beta   90.00
_cell.angle_gamma   90.00
#
_symmetry.space_group_name_H-M   'P 1'
#
loop_
_entity.id
_entity.type
_entity.pdbx_description
1 polymer ?
#
loop_
_entity_poly.entity_id
_entity_poly.type
_entity_poly.pdbx_seq_one_letter_code
_entity_poly.pdbx_strand_id
1 'polypeptide(L)'
;MRKWNNILARVIIMLFLLHALMGSLMLLGLSNISFKPLSWLLLAAVIVHGVLGSLATVQAVKGGKESGKWYLRQNAAYWTKRFSGLTILILLCFHISAYTTAIGDVFFLKEFTAGRMIAQLLLILAIFIHLAVSVKSMLIAKGVVKFEERTADWMLVLSLMMLFFTAAVVIYFIQWQR
;
A
#
# COMPACT_ATOMS: atom_id res chain seq x y z
N MET A 1 -5.88 5.57 20.63
CA MET A 1 -5.09 5.46 19.39
C MET A 1 -5.41 4.19 18.57
N ARG A 2 -5.35 2.96 19.08
CA ARG A 2 -5.56 1.72 18.28
C ARG A 2 -6.91 1.67 17.54
N LYS A 3 -8.02 2.08 18.18
CA LYS A 3 -9.36 2.08 17.56
C LYS A 3 -9.41 2.97 16.32
N TRP A 4 -8.93 4.20 16.42
CA TRP A 4 -8.89 5.16 15.31
C TRP A 4 -7.98 4.71 14.19
N ASN A 5 -6.80 4.15 14.50
CA ASN A 5 -5.91 3.61 13.48
C ASN A 5 -6.53 2.44 12.70
N ASN A 6 -7.34 1.58 13.36
CA ASN A 6 -8.04 0.49 12.70
C ASN A 6 -9.22 0.97 11.83
N ILE A 7 -9.89 2.06 12.20
CA ILE A 7 -10.93 2.68 11.36
C ILE A 7 -10.27 3.30 10.13
N LEU A 8 -9.21 4.08 10.34
CA LEU A 8 -8.46 4.72 9.28
C LEU A 8 -7.88 3.71 8.29
N ALA A 9 -7.34 2.59 8.77
CA ALA A 9 -6.83 1.52 7.91
C ALA A 9 -7.91 0.96 6.96
N ARG A 10 -9.15 0.80 7.43
CA ARG A 10 -10.27 0.35 6.58
C ARG A 10 -10.63 1.38 5.51
N VAL A 11 -10.67 2.66 5.89
CA VAL A 11 -10.91 3.75 4.94
C VAL A 11 -9.80 3.79 3.89
N ILE A 12 -8.53 3.66 4.31
CA ILE A 12 -7.39 3.59 3.38
C ILE A 12 -7.50 2.44 2.40
N ILE A 13 -7.90 1.24 2.85
CA ILE A 13 -8.08 0.10 1.96
C ILE A 13 -9.12 0.42 0.87
N MET A 14 -10.27 0.99 1.23
CA MET A 14 -11.31 1.38 0.27
C MET A 14 -10.80 2.42 -0.73
N LEU A 15 -10.18 3.49 -0.24
CA LEU A 15 -9.62 4.55 -1.09
C LEU A 15 -8.50 4.02 -1.99
N PHE A 16 -7.64 3.14 -1.46
CA PHE A 16 -6.57 2.50 -2.23
C PHE A 16 -7.10 1.64 -3.35
N LEU A 17 -8.11 0.81 -3.10
CA LEU A 17 -8.70 -0.04 -4.13
C LEU A 17 -9.29 0.78 -5.28
N LEU A 18 -10.02 1.85 -4.95
CA LEU A 18 -10.56 2.77 -5.96
C LEU A 18 -9.43 3.46 -6.73
N HIS A 19 -8.43 3.99 -6.03
CA HIS A 19 -7.28 4.67 -6.65
C HIS A 19 -6.50 3.71 -7.57
N ALA A 20 -6.18 2.52 -7.10
CA ALA A 20 -5.39 1.54 -7.84
C ALA A 20 -6.15 1.01 -9.07
N LEU A 21 -7.47 0.76 -8.93
CA LEU A 21 -8.30 0.34 -10.06
C LEU A 21 -8.38 1.43 -11.13
N MET A 22 -8.73 2.67 -10.75
CA MET A 22 -8.81 3.79 -11.69
C MET A 22 -7.44 4.05 -12.35
N GLY A 23 -6.36 4.06 -11.58
CA GLY A 23 -5.01 4.23 -12.09
C GLY A 23 -4.60 3.12 -13.07
N SER A 24 -4.92 1.87 -12.77
CA SER A 24 -4.64 0.74 -13.67
C SER A 24 -5.41 0.84 -14.99
N LEU A 25 -6.70 1.20 -14.94
CA LEU A 25 -7.49 1.42 -16.15
C LEU A 25 -6.95 2.58 -17.00
N MET A 26 -6.46 3.64 -16.36
CA MET A 26 -5.79 4.74 -17.08
C MET A 26 -4.48 4.29 -17.73
N LEU A 27 -3.65 3.54 -17.01
CA LEU A 27 -2.38 3.02 -17.56
C LEU A 27 -2.61 2.09 -18.76
N LEU A 28 -3.71 1.34 -18.77
CA LEU A 28 -4.09 0.47 -19.88
C LEU A 28 -4.78 1.21 -21.03
N GLY A 29 -5.00 2.52 -20.92
CA GLY A 29 -5.73 3.32 -21.92
C GLY A 29 -7.23 3.05 -21.99
N LEU A 30 -7.79 2.36 -20.99
CA LEU A 30 -9.21 2.00 -20.92
C LEU A 30 -10.09 3.09 -20.29
N SER A 31 -9.48 4.08 -19.65
CA SER A 31 -10.18 5.20 -19.02
C SER A 31 -9.33 6.46 -19.03
N ASN A 32 -9.98 7.60 -19.26
CA ASN A 32 -9.35 8.93 -19.15
C ASN A 32 -9.79 9.66 -17.86
N ILE A 33 -10.49 8.96 -16.96
CA ILE A 33 -11.02 9.57 -15.74
C ILE A 33 -9.90 9.68 -14.72
N SER A 34 -9.45 10.91 -14.44
CA SER A 34 -8.53 11.24 -13.35
C SER A 34 -9.28 11.92 -12.22
N PHE A 35 -9.27 11.33 -11.04
CA PHE A 35 -9.89 11.94 -9.85
C PHE A 35 -8.83 12.29 -8.80
N LYS A 36 -8.17 13.42 -9.01
CA LYS A 36 -7.09 13.94 -8.13
C LYS A 36 -7.48 14.07 -6.66
N PRO A 37 -8.70 14.53 -6.28
CA PRO A 37 -9.09 14.62 -4.88
C PRO A 37 -9.00 13.28 -4.15
N LEU A 38 -9.30 12.16 -4.81
CA LEU A 38 -9.16 10.81 -4.25
C LEU A 38 -7.70 10.50 -3.89
N SER A 39 -6.76 10.84 -4.79
CA SER A 39 -5.33 10.60 -4.57
C SER A 39 -4.79 11.42 -3.41
N TRP A 40 -5.18 12.70 -3.30
CA TRP A 40 -4.78 13.57 -2.19
C TRP A 40 -5.40 13.13 -0.86
N LEU A 41 -6.67 12.74 -0.86
CA LEU A 41 -7.34 12.22 0.32
C LEU A 41 -6.67 10.91 0.80
N LEU A 42 -6.35 10.02 -0.13
CA LEU A 42 -5.63 8.78 0.17
C LEU A 42 -4.25 9.09 0.76
N LEU A 43 -3.49 10.00 0.15
CA LEU A 43 -2.18 10.40 0.64
C LEU A 43 -2.25 10.95 2.06
N ALA A 44 -3.17 11.88 2.33
CA ALA A 44 -3.38 12.44 3.67
C ALA A 44 -3.72 11.35 4.69
N ALA A 45 -4.62 10.43 4.34
CA ALA A 45 -4.99 9.31 5.20
C ALA A 45 -3.80 8.37 5.48
N VAL A 46 -2.98 8.07 4.46
CA VAL A 46 -1.77 7.23 4.60
C VAL A 46 -0.73 7.90 5.50
N ILE A 47 -0.52 9.22 5.37
CA ILE A 47 0.40 9.97 6.24
C ILE A 47 -0.06 9.89 7.70
N VAL A 48 -1.34 10.17 7.98
CA VAL A 48 -1.88 10.08 9.34
C VAL A 48 -1.75 8.66 9.90
N HIS A 49 -2.07 7.63 9.08
CA HIS A 49 -1.89 6.23 9.47
C HIS A 49 -0.43 5.88 9.77
N GLY A 50 0.49 6.37 8.96
CA GLY A 50 1.94 6.21 9.15
C GLY A 50 2.43 6.85 10.45
N VAL A 51 2.00 8.08 10.74
CA VAL A 51 2.33 8.77 12.00
C VAL A 51 1.81 7.99 13.22
N LEU A 52 0.54 7.59 13.23
CA LEU A 52 -0.04 6.78 14.31
C LEU A 52 0.69 5.44 14.46
N GLY A 53 1.06 4.83 13.34
CA GLY A 53 1.86 3.61 13.30
C GLY A 53 3.26 3.79 13.90
N SER A 54 3.94 4.87 13.54
CA SER A 54 5.28 5.19 14.05
C SER A 54 5.27 5.45 15.55
N LEU A 55 4.31 6.22 16.06
CA LEU A 55 4.13 6.45 17.49
C LEU A 55 3.94 5.14 18.27
N ALA A 56 3.10 4.23 17.75
CA ALA A 56 2.91 2.91 18.35
C ALA A 56 4.19 2.05 18.31
N THR A 57 5.03 2.23 17.28
CA THR A 57 6.31 1.54 17.17
C THR A 57 7.32 2.04 18.20
N VAL A 58 7.43 3.36 18.38
CA VAL A 58 8.29 3.96 19.40
C VAL A 58 7.93 3.46 20.79
N GLN A 59 6.63 3.37 21.11
CA GLN A 59 6.18 2.81 22.39
C GLN A 59 6.58 1.34 22.57
N ALA A 60 6.42 0.52 21.50
CA ALA A 60 6.80 -0.90 21.53
C ALA A 60 8.32 -1.09 21.68
N VAL A 61 9.12 -0.25 21.02
CA VAL A 61 10.58 -0.26 21.13
C VAL A 61 11.02 0.11 22.56
N LYS A 62 10.43 1.14 23.16
CA LYS A 62 10.71 1.50 24.55
C LYS A 62 10.42 0.36 25.51
N GLY A 63 9.22 -0.23 25.43
CA GLY A 63 8.85 -1.37 26.29
C GLY A 63 9.73 -2.61 26.09
N GLY A 64 10.15 -2.90 24.85
CA GLY A 64 11.09 -3.97 24.54
C GLY A 64 12.49 -3.72 25.16
N LYS A 65 12.95 -2.48 25.14
CA LYS A 65 14.23 -2.07 25.76
C LYS A 65 14.17 -2.18 27.29
N GLU A 66 13.10 -1.75 27.90
CA GLU A 66 12.90 -1.80 29.36
C GLU A 66 12.79 -3.24 29.86
N SER A 67 12.11 -4.13 29.12
CA SER A 67 11.96 -5.55 29.49
C SER A 67 13.17 -6.42 29.15
N GLY A 68 14.12 -5.92 28.35
CA GLY A 68 15.27 -6.67 27.85
C GLY A 68 14.92 -7.82 26.87
N LYS A 69 13.63 -7.94 26.46
CA LYS A 69 13.14 -9.06 25.64
C LYS A 69 12.42 -8.54 24.41
N TRP A 70 12.92 -8.84 23.22
CA TRP A 70 12.36 -8.35 21.94
C TRP A 70 11.37 -9.31 21.28
N TYR A 71 11.44 -10.60 21.59
CA TYR A 71 10.58 -11.65 21.02
C TYR A 71 10.30 -11.48 19.51
N LEU A 72 11.35 -11.22 18.72
CA LEU A 72 11.23 -10.87 17.29
C LEU A 72 10.49 -11.95 16.50
N ARG A 73 10.76 -13.22 16.76
CA ARG A 73 10.12 -14.34 16.07
C ARG A 73 8.63 -14.44 16.39
N GLN A 74 8.27 -14.29 17.66
CA GLN A 74 6.88 -14.32 18.12
C GLN A 74 6.09 -13.11 17.62
N ASN A 75 6.78 -11.98 17.44
CA ASN A 75 6.21 -10.72 16.97
C ASN A 75 6.49 -10.46 15.47
N ALA A 76 6.83 -11.49 14.67
CA ALA A 76 7.20 -11.34 13.27
C ALA A 76 6.14 -10.59 12.45
N ALA A 77 4.85 -10.93 12.61
CA ALA A 77 3.75 -10.25 11.93
C ALA A 77 3.66 -8.75 12.30
N TYR A 78 3.96 -8.39 13.54
CA TYR A 78 4.00 -6.99 13.97
C TYR A 78 5.13 -6.24 13.27
N TRP A 79 6.34 -6.80 13.26
CA TRP A 79 7.50 -6.17 12.63
C TRP A 79 7.37 -6.09 11.12
N THR A 80 6.85 -7.13 10.47
CA THR A 80 6.57 -7.11 9.03
C THR A 80 5.64 -5.95 8.64
N LYS A 81 4.58 -5.69 9.43
CA LYS A 81 3.70 -4.53 9.22
C LYS A 81 4.45 -3.20 9.33
N ARG A 82 5.41 -3.09 10.26
CA ARG A 82 6.16 -1.84 10.48
C ARG A 82 7.14 -1.58 9.35
N PHE A 83 7.93 -2.60 9.00
CA PHE A 83 8.88 -2.47 7.91
C PHE A 83 8.21 -2.25 6.56
N SER A 84 7.18 -3.03 6.22
CA SER A 84 6.45 -2.83 4.97
C SER A 84 5.76 -1.46 4.92
N GLY A 85 5.18 -0.99 6.02
CA GLY A 85 4.58 0.34 6.09
C GLY A 85 5.60 1.47 5.90
N LEU A 86 6.79 1.38 6.48
CA LEU A 86 7.87 2.33 6.27
C LEU A 86 8.36 2.30 4.81
N THR A 87 8.54 1.10 4.24
CA THR A 87 8.91 0.92 2.83
C THR A 87 7.88 1.57 1.90
N ILE A 88 6.59 1.42 2.17
CA ILE A 88 5.53 2.09 1.41
C ILE A 88 5.70 3.60 1.47
N LEU A 89 5.92 4.20 2.65
CA LEU A 89 6.09 5.66 2.78
C LEU A 89 7.28 6.18 1.96
N ILE A 90 8.39 5.46 1.94
CA ILE A 90 9.57 5.81 1.12
C ILE A 90 9.23 5.70 -0.38
N LEU A 91 8.61 4.58 -0.79
CA LEU A 91 8.30 4.33 -2.20
C LEU A 91 7.18 5.24 -2.74
N LEU A 92 6.31 5.79 -1.87
CA LEU A 92 5.32 6.79 -2.25
C LEU A 92 5.96 8.06 -2.83
N CYS A 93 7.12 8.47 -2.35
CA CYS A 93 7.84 9.62 -2.92
C CYS A 93 8.20 9.37 -4.38
N PHE A 94 8.65 8.15 -4.71
CA PHE A 94 8.94 7.74 -6.08
C PHE A 94 7.66 7.58 -6.92
N HIS A 95 6.59 7.07 -6.33
CA HIS A 95 5.29 6.95 -6.99
C HIS A 95 4.75 8.32 -7.41
N ILE A 96 4.69 9.26 -6.48
CA ILE A 96 4.20 10.62 -6.76
C ILE A 96 5.09 11.30 -7.81
N SER A 97 6.43 11.18 -7.68
CA SER A 97 7.36 11.81 -8.62
C SER A 97 7.25 11.26 -10.04
N ALA A 98 6.78 10.02 -10.23
CA ALA A 98 6.61 9.43 -11.55
C ALA A 98 5.46 10.04 -12.36
N TYR A 99 4.43 10.56 -11.69
CA TYR A 99 3.18 11.01 -12.32
C TYR A 99 2.94 12.52 -12.23
N THR A 100 3.82 13.28 -11.58
CA THR A 100 3.62 14.71 -11.36
C THR A 100 4.48 15.56 -12.31
N THR A 101 3.97 15.82 -13.50
CA THR A 101 4.43 16.97 -14.28
C THR A 101 3.20 17.69 -14.79
N ALA A 102 3.05 18.97 -14.43
CA ALA A 102 2.02 19.85 -14.96
C ALA A 102 2.70 20.93 -15.81
N ILE A 103 2.18 21.15 -17.01
CA ILE A 103 2.49 22.34 -17.81
C ILE A 103 1.15 23.07 -17.97
N GLY A 104 0.97 24.16 -17.24
CA GLY A 104 -0.34 24.80 -17.08
C GLY A 104 -1.32 23.86 -16.35
N ASP A 105 -2.53 23.74 -16.89
CA ASP A 105 -3.58 22.87 -16.35
C ASP A 105 -3.52 21.42 -16.88
N VAL A 106 -2.56 21.13 -17.75
CA VAL A 106 -2.42 19.81 -18.37
C VAL A 106 -1.35 19.00 -17.62
N PHE A 107 -1.72 17.79 -17.21
CA PHE A 107 -0.80 16.84 -16.57
C PHE A 107 -0.19 15.95 -17.63
N PHE A 108 1.13 15.96 -17.68
CA PHE A 108 1.90 15.03 -18.48
C PHE A 108 2.51 13.96 -17.58
N LEU A 109 2.44 12.71 -18.03
CA LEU A 109 3.27 11.65 -17.48
C LEU A 109 4.72 11.94 -17.87
N LYS A 110 5.61 11.92 -16.89
CA LYS A 110 7.05 11.95 -17.18
C LYS A 110 7.41 10.67 -17.93
N GLU A 111 8.52 10.73 -18.69
CA GLU A 111 9.10 9.54 -19.30
C GLU A 111 9.13 8.35 -18.33
N PHE A 112 8.53 7.23 -18.71
CA PHE A 112 8.38 6.07 -17.83
C PHE A 112 9.56 5.12 -17.99
N THR A 113 10.68 5.46 -17.34
CA THR A 113 11.93 4.70 -17.37
C THR A 113 11.83 3.37 -16.64
N ALA A 114 12.76 2.44 -16.91
CA ALA A 114 12.87 1.16 -16.19
C ALA A 114 13.01 1.36 -14.67
N GLY A 115 13.75 2.38 -14.22
CA GLY A 115 13.86 2.69 -12.79
C GLY A 115 12.53 3.08 -12.15
N ARG A 116 11.69 3.85 -12.86
CA ARG A 116 10.35 4.20 -12.42
C ARG A 116 9.43 2.97 -12.39
N MET A 117 9.49 2.11 -13.38
CA MET A 117 8.76 0.83 -13.38
C MET A 117 9.14 -0.01 -12.16
N ILE A 118 10.44 -0.22 -11.92
CA ILE A 118 10.92 -1.01 -10.77
C ILE A 118 10.42 -0.41 -9.45
N ALA A 119 10.44 0.91 -9.29
CA ALA A 119 9.93 1.56 -8.09
C ALA A 119 8.42 1.29 -7.88
N GLN A 120 7.61 1.29 -8.96
CA GLN A 120 6.19 0.94 -8.88
C GLN A 120 5.99 -0.54 -8.52
N LEU A 121 6.76 -1.45 -9.09
CA LEU A 121 6.68 -2.87 -8.78
C LEU A 121 7.07 -3.16 -7.31
N LEU A 122 8.09 -2.50 -6.81
CA LEU A 122 8.48 -2.57 -5.39
C LEU A 122 7.40 -2.01 -4.47
N LEU A 123 6.74 -0.91 -4.86
CA LEU A 123 5.61 -0.35 -4.11
C LEU A 123 4.45 -1.34 -4.04
N ILE A 124 4.06 -1.94 -5.17
CA ILE A 124 3.00 -2.96 -5.23
C ILE A 124 3.36 -4.15 -4.33
N LEU A 125 4.60 -4.63 -4.38
CA LEU A 125 5.07 -5.72 -3.52
C LEU A 125 5.02 -5.35 -2.03
N ALA A 126 5.47 -4.14 -1.67
CA ALA A 126 5.42 -3.66 -0.29
C ALA A 126 3.97 -3.54 0.23
N ILE A 127 3.05 -3.05 -0.61
CA ILE A 127 1.61 -2.99 -0.30
C ILE A 127 1.04 -4.40 -0.15
N PHE A 128 1.38 -5.33 -1.05
CA PHE A 128 0.95 -6.73 -0.95
C PHE A 128 1.33 -7.34 0.40
N ILE A 129 2.61 -7.25 0.79
CA ILE A 129 3.11 -7.76 2.07
C ILE A 129 2.38 -7.09 3.24
N HIS A 130 2.24 -5.76 3.18
CA HIS A 130 1.56 -5.01 4.24
C HIS A 130 0.10 -5.42 4.41
N LEU A 131 -0.65 -5.54 3.32
CA LEU A 131 -2.05 -5.95 3.33
C LEU A 131 -2.20 -7.42 3.75
N ALA A 132 -1.37 -8.33 3.23
CA ALA A 132 -1.42 -9.76 3.57
C ALA A 132 -1.37 -9.99 5.09
N VAL A 133 -0.44 -9.32 5.77
CA VAL A 133 -0.29 -9.44 7.23
C VAL A 133 -1.35 -8.64 7.99
N SER A 134 -1.71 -7.45 7.50
CA SER A 134 -2.61 -6.53 8.22
C SER A 134 -4.06 -6.96 8.16
N VAL A 135 -4.56 -7.34 6.97
CA VAL A 135 -5.96 -7.73 6.78
C VAL A 135 -6.23 -9.08 7.42
N LYS A 136 -5.30 -10.05 7.31
CA LYS A 136 -5.41 -11.32 8.06
C LYS A 136 -5.64 -11.07 9.54
N SER A 137 -4.81 -10.24 10.17
CA SER A 137 -4.94 -9.92 11.60
C SER A 137 -6.27 -9.22 11.93
N MET A 138 -6.76 -8.37 11.03
CA MET A 138 -8.03 -7.65 11.21
C MET A 138 -9.24 -8.60 11.10
N LEU A 139 -9.22 -9.53 10.14
CA LEU A 139 -10.29 -10.50 9.93
C LEU A 139 -10.38 -11.50 11.10
N ILE A 140 -9.24 -11.97 11.61
CA ILE A 140 -9.19 -12.82 12.81
C ILE A 140 -9.74 -12.06 14.03
N ALA A 141 -9.32 -10.82 14.24
CA ALA A 141 -9.78 -10.00 15.37
C ALA A 141 -11.30 -9.71 15.34
N LYS A 142 -11.94 -9.80 14.18
CA LYS A 142 -13.40 -9.65 14.00
C LYS A 142 -14.16 -10.98 14.04
N GLY A 143 -13.47 -12.10 14.16
CA GLY A 143 -14.10 -13.42 14.11
C GLY A 143 -14.65 -13.82 12.73
N VAL A 144 -14.33 -13.06 11.68
CA VAL A 144 -14.77 -13.35 10.30
C VAL A 144 -14.03 -14.54 9.72
N VAL A 145 -12.77 -14.74 10.15
CA VAL A 145 -11.92 -15.84 9.73
C VAL A 145 -11.42 -16.56 10.97
N LYS A 146 -11.68 -17.85 11.05
CA LYS A 146 -10.99 -18.72 12.01
C LYS A 146 -9.55 -18.89 11.53
N PHE A 147 -8.62 -19.07 12.45
CA PHE A 147 -7.18 -19.03 12.22
C PHE A 147 -6.68 -19.96 11.08
N GLU A 148 -7.43 -21.00 10.75
CA GLU A 148 -7.02 -22.07 9.82
C GLU A 148 -7.80 -22.13 8.49
N GLU A 149 -9.10 -21.77 8.45
CA GLU A 149 -9.98 -22.26 7.36
C GLU A 149 -10.12 -21.39 6.11
N ARG A 150 -9.88 -20.07 6.14
CA ARG A 150 -10.14 -19.19 4.98
C ARG A 150 -8.99 -18.25 4.58
N THR A 151 -7.79 -18.59 5.00
CA THR A 151 -6.62 -17.75 4.68
C THR A 151 -6.26 -17.83 3.20
N ALA A 152 -6.48 -18.98 2.56
CA ALA A 152 -6.16 -19.21 1.15
C ALA A 152 -7.04 -18.37 0.21
N ASP A 153 -8.35 -18.33 0.44
CA ASP A 153 -9.29 -17.57 -0.42
C ASP A 153 -8.99 -16.07 -0.39
N TRP A 154 -8.77 -15.52 0.79
CA TRP A 154 -8.39 -14.13 0.95
C TRP A 154 -7.05 -13.82 0.26
N MET A 155 -6.05 -14.68 0.43
CA MET A 155 -4.74 -14.52 -0.21
C MET A 155 -4.84 -14.63 -1.73
N LEU A 156 -5.70 -15.50 -2.24
CA LEU A 156 -5.98 -15.62 -3.68
C LEU A 156 -6.54 -14.33 -4.25
N VAL A 157 -7.60 -13.79 -3.61
CA VAL A 157 -8.21 -12.52 -4.06
C VAL A 157 -7.19 -11.39 -4.05
N LEU A 158 -6.41 -11.24 -2.95
CA LEU A 158 -5.37 -10.24 -2.87
C LEU A 158 -4.30 -10.41 -3.96
N SER A 159 -3.87 -11.66 -4.22
CA SER A 159 -2.87 -11.96 -5.24
C SER A 159 -3.36 -11.62 -6.65
N LEU A 160 -4.60 -11.96 -6.99
CA LEU A 160 -5.18 -11.63 -8.29
C LEU A 160 -5.29 -10.12 -8.51
N MET A 161 -5.70 -9.38 -7.48
CA MET A 161 -5.76 -7.92 -7.56
C MET A 161 -4.37 -7.30 -7.77
N MET A 162 -3.37 -7.76 -7.01
CA MET A 162 -2.00 -7.25 -7.13
C MET A 162 -1.37 -7.64 -8.46
N LEU A 163 -1.69 -8.82 -8.99
CA LEU A 163 -1.27 -9.24 -10.33
C LEU A 163 -1.85 -8.31 -11.41
N PHE A 164 -3.12 -7.93 -11.31
CA PHE A 164 -3.75 -6.99 -12.23
C PHE A 164 -3.05 -5.62 -12.20
N PHE A 165 -2.76 -5.06 -11.01
CA PHE A 165 -2.06 -3.79 -10.89
C PHE A 165 -0.62 -3.87 -11.41
N THR A 166 0.06 -5.00 -11.16
CA THR A 166 1.40 -5.27 -11.71
C THR A 166 1.38 -5.34 -13.23
N ALA A 167 0.42 -6.07 -13.80
CA ALA A 167 0.27 -6.20 -15.26
C ALA A 167 0.02 -4.83 -15.90
N ALA A 168 -0.83 -3.99 -15.33
CA ALA A 168 -1.10 -2.65 -15.84
C ALA A 168 0.17 -1.79 -15.90
N VAL A 169 1.01 -1.82 -14.88
CA VAL A 169 2.29 -1.09 -14.85
C VAL A 169 3.27 -1.62 -15.90
N VAL A 170 3.39 -2.94 -16.04
CA VAL A 170 4.31 -3.56 -17.00
C VAL A 170 3.86 -3.31 -18.43
N ILE A 171 2.56 -3.47 -18.74
CA ILE A 171 1.99 -3.19 -20.06
C ILE A 171 2.21 -1.72 -20.43
N TYR A 172 1.96 -0.80 -19.49
CA TYR A 172 2.20 0.62 -19.71
C TYR A 172 3.67 0.89 -20.03
N PHE A 173 4.62 0.28 -19.32
CA PHE A 173 6.05 0.41 -19.61
C PHE A 173 6.40 -0.08 -21.02
N ILE A 174 5.87 -1.24 -21.43
CA ILE A 174 6.10 -1.79 -22.78
C ILE A 174 5.53 -0.88 -23.87
N GLN A 175 4.34 -0.32 -23.63
CA GLN A 175 3.71 0.63 -24.57
C GLN A 175 4.51 1.95 -24.68
N TRP A 176 5.10 2.40 -23.58
CA TRP A 176 5.91 3.61 -23.58
C TRP A 176 7.23 3.47 -24.34
N GLN A 177 7.78 2.27 -24.44
CA GLN A 177 9.03 1.98 -25.14
C GLN A 177 8.84 1.79 -26.67
N ARG A 178 7.60 1.73 -27.16
CA ARG A 178 7.27 1.64 -28.60
C ARG A 178 7.07 3.03 -29.20
#